data_210038dc6da452e1df589aac7d5e5861
#
_entry.id   210038dc6da452e1df589aac7d5e5861
#
_cell.length_a   1.000
_cell.length_b   1.000
_cell.length_c   1.000
_cell.angle_alpha   90.00
_cell.angle_beta   90.00
_cell.angle_gamma   90.00
#
_symmetry.space_group_name_H-M   'P 1'
#
loop_
_entity.id
_entity.type
_entity.pdbx_description
1 polymer ?
#
loop_
_entity_poly.entity_id
_entity_poly.type
_entity_poly.pdbx_seq_one_letter_code
_entity_poly.pdbx_strand_id
1 'polypeptide(L)'
;MDITNPPIAIGSHLLMLGTSDYPIYLVKDGGEAAVFEGGVSACGPVLERQITALGVACELVKQIVVTHGHPDHVMAVPAFRKMFPGAPVLASQIAAATMGNEKAIGFFTKIDGALTAWLVGKGAITESEKAPAFTELKILVDRVLKEGDTIRVGGLSFDVIATPGHSDCSLSFFEPVRKIAIVADVTGFYMPATKTWWPMYFTDYTACLASTRRLAALGAEVVCLAHNAVITGADDVKKYFEGAIASIEAYHKRIVDAVKAGKDGRALAGELGAEIHAKTGSLPLDFFQKNCSLLIKNSLRHEGIHVEKPA
;
A
#
# COMPACT_ATOMS: atom_id res chain seq x y z
N MET A 1 13.91 -4.98 -12.94
CA MET A 1 14.78 -5.29 -11.77
C MET A 1 14.03 -4.89 -10.51
N ASP A 2 14.07 -5.73 -9.47
CA ASP A 2 13.40 -5.45 -8.18
C ASP A 2 14.38 -4.72 -7.25
N ILE A 3 14.00 -3.55 -6.77
CA ILE A 3 14.77 -2.74 -5.81
C ILE A 3 14.06 -2.82 -4.47
N THR A 4 14.74 -3.31 -3.43
CA THR A 4 14.10 -3.68 -2.15
C THR A 4 14.71 -3.06 -0.89
N ASN A 5 15.84 -2.38 -1.00
CA ASN A 5 16.62 -1.92 0.17
C ASN A 5 16.71 -0.39 0.26
N PRO A 6 15.75 0.31 0.90
CA PRO A 6 15.85 1.74 1.15
C PRO A 6 16.91 2.06 2.23
N PRO A 7 17.51 3.27 2.24
CA PRO A 7 17.26 4.35 1.29
C PRO A 7 18.02 4.17 -0.03
N ILE A 8 17.36 4.37 -1.16
CA ILE A 8 17.99 4.27 -2.49
C ILE A 8 17.40 5.27 -3.48
N ALA A 9 18.25 5.85 -4.34
CA ALA A 9 17.82 6.68 -5.45
C ALA A 9 17.41 5.81 -6.66
N ILE A 10 16.26 6.12 -7.23
CA ILE A 10 15.74 5.50 -8.45
C ILE A 10 15.72 6.56 -9.53
N GLY A 11 16.85 6.70 -10.22
CA GLY A 11 17.04 7.83 -11.12
C GLY A 11 17.23 9.17 -10.37
N SER A 12 16.97 10.28 -11.07
CA SER A 12 17.23 11.64 -10.55
C SER A 12 16.09 12.24 -9.73
N HIS A 13 14.87 11.71 -9.88
CA HIS A 13 13.64 12.34 -9.37
C HIS A 13 12.95 11.56 -8.24
N LEU A 14 13.37 10.33 -7.96
CA LEU A 14 12.68 9.43 -7.05
C LEU A 14 13.65 8.80 -6.06
N LEU A 15 13.30 8.84 -4.79
CA LEU A 15 13.94 8.10 -3.72
C LEU A 15 12.95 7.10 -3.11
N MET A 16 13.37 5.85 -2.94
CA MET A 16 12.70 4.89 -2.07
C MET A 16 13.31 5.03 -0.68
N LEU A 17 12.50 5.41 0.28
CA LEU A 17 12.83 5.62 1.70
C LEU A 17 11.97 4.69 2.58
N GLY A 18 11.99 4.88 3.90
CA GLY A 18 11.25 4.03 4.83
C GLY A 18 11.95 2.70 5.06
N THR A 19 11.17 1.62 5.13
CA THR A 19 11.66 0.24 5.20
C THR A 19 11.33 -0.51 3.91
N SER A 20 11.91 -1.69 3.71
CA SER A 20 11.52 -2.54 2.57
C SER A 20 10.04 -2.89 2.61
N ASP A 21 9.51 -3.20 3.80
CA ASP A 21 8.11 -3.62 3.97
C ASP A 21 7.12 -2.48 3.80
N TYR A 22 7.54 -1.26 4.19
CA TYR A 22 6.73 -0.02 4.13
C TYR A 22 7.56 1.09 3.49
N PRO A 23 7.72 1.05 2.16
CA PRO A 23 8.46 2.08 1.44
C PRO A 23 7.70 3.41 1.46
N ILE A 24 8.47 4.47 1.60
CA ILE A 24 8.03 5.85 1.47
C ILE A 24 8.74 6.42 0.25
N TYR A 25 7.99 7.01 -0.65
CA TYR A 25 8.55 7.57 -1.88
C TYR A 25 8.68 9.07 -1.78
N LEU A 26 9.90 9.58 -1.93
CA LEU A 26 10.13 11.01 -2.08
C LEU A 26 10.42 11.31 -3.54
N VAL A 27 9.47 12.02 -4.16
CA VAL A 27 9.60 12.55 -5.52
C VAL A 27 10.11 13.98 -5.42
N LYS A 28 11.11 14.36 -6.22
CA LYS A 28 11.69 15.72 -6.22
C LYS A 28 12.01 16.22 -7.62
N ASP A 29 11.76 17.49 -7.87
CA ASP A 29 12.12 18.19 -9.09
C ASP A 29 12.08 19.72 -8.88
N GLY A 30 12.97 20.46 -9.55
CA GLY A 30 12.92 21.92 -9.59
C GLY A 30 12.95 22.65 -8.25
N GLY A 31 13.51 22.04 -7.18
CA GLY A 31 13.51 22.62 -5.84
C GLY A 31 12.24 22.35 -5.03
N GLU A 32 11.37 21.48 -5.51
CA GLU A 32 10.18 20.97 -4.81
C GLU A 32 10.26 19.46 -4.61
N ALA A 33 9.59 18.96 -3.57
CA ALA A 33 9.41 17.54 -3.33
C ALA A 33 8.00 17.23 -2.84
N ALA A 34 7.59 15.96 -3.03
CA ALA A 34 6.40 15.38 -2.42
C ALA A 34 6.75 14.01 -1.83
N VAL A 35 6.14 13.71 -0.69
CA VAL A 35 6.19 12.37 -0.08
C VAL A 35 4.92 11.62 -0.46
N PHE A 36 5.08 10.42 -1.00
CA PHE A 36 3.99 9.48 -1.26
C PHE A 36 4.09 8.31 -0.29
N GLU A 37 2.99 7.83 0.20
CA GLU A 37 2.76 6.88 1.27
C GLU A 37 2.93 7.50 2.67
N GLY A 38 2.12 6.96 3.61
CA GLY A 38 2.13 7.40 5.01
C GLY A 38 2.66 6.33 5.98
N GLY A 39 2.88 5.11 5.53
CA GLY A 39 3.53 4.03 6.28
C GLY A 39 2.94 3.71 7.66
N VAL A 40 3.58 2.80 8.37
CA VAL A 40 3.40 2.58 9.81
C VAL A 40 4.06 3.70 10.60
N SER A 41 3.69 3.90 11.87
CA SER A 41 4.22 4.99 12.69
C SER A 41 5.74 5.03 12.79
N ALA A 42 6.40 3.86 12.81
CA ALA A 42 7.85 3.73 12.79
C ALA A 42 8.53 4.33 11.54
N CYS A 43 7.80 4.51 10.44
CA CYS A 43 8.32 5.21 9.27
C CYS A 43 8.62 6.70 9.55
N GLY A 44 8.06 7.31 10.61
CA GLY A 44 8.37 8.68 11.01
C GLY A 44 9.86 8.85 11.36
N PRO A 45 10.35 8.26 12.45
CA PRO A 45 11.77 8.33 12.83
C PRO A 45 12.73 7.80 11.75
N VAL A 46 12.35 6.73 11.04
CA VAL A 46 13.16 6.17 9.95
C VAL A 46 13.33 7.19 8.82
N LEU A 47 12.24 7.83 8.38
CA LEU A 47 12.28 8.85 7.34
C LEU A 47 13.12 10.06 7.77
N GLU A 48 12.94 10.55 9.00
CA GLU A 48 13.70 11.68 9.56
C GLU A 48 15.21 11.41 9.48
N ARG A 49 15.66 10.25 9.94
CA ARG A 49 17.05 9.82 9.86
C ARG A 49 17.55 9.77 8.41
N GLN A 50 16.74 9.18 7.50
CA GLN A 50 17.14 9.00 6.11
C GLN A 50 17.25 10.33 5.35
N ILE A 51 16.28 11.24 5.48
CA ILE A 51 16.33 12.55 4.80
C ILE A 51 17.46 13.43 5.35
N THR A 52 17.74 13.35 6.68
CA THR A 52 18.86 14.04 7.29
C THR A 52 20.19 13.52 6.73
N ALA A 53 20.37 12.20 6.68
CA ALA A 53 21.57 11.58 6.12
C ALA A 53 21.79 11.88 4.63
N LEU A 54 20.70 12.05 3.87
CA LEU A 54 20.73 12.39 2.45
C LEU A 54 20.83 13.91 2.18
N GLY A 55 20.82 14.75 3.22
CA GLY A 55 20.85 16.20 3.09
C GLY A 55 19.63 16.79 2.37
N VAL A 56 18.46 16.13 2.48
CA VAL A 56 17.22 16.64 1.89
C VAL A 56 16.62 17.69 2.84
N ALA A 57 16.48 18.91 2.36
CA ALA A 57 15.86 20.00 3.13
C ALA A 57 14.36 19.77 3.26
N CYS A 58 13.84 19.78 4.49
CA CYS A 58 12.43 19.53 4.77
C CYS A 58 11.48 20.54 4.10
N GLU A 59 11.94 21.77 3.89
CA GLU A 59 11.21 22.87 3.26
C GLU A 59 10.90 22.61 1.78
N LEU A 60 11.63 21.69 1.15
CA LEU A 60 11.36 21.29 -0.23
C LEU A 60 10.08 20.45 -0.32
N VAL A 61 9.69 19.73 0.73
CA VAL A 61 8.48 18.90 0.73
C VAL A 61 7.25 19.79 0.80
N LYS A 62 6.47 19.80 -0.28
CA LYS A 62 5.28 20.62 -0.47
C LYS A 62 3.98 19.85 -0.31
N GLN A 63 4.01 18.53 -0.28
CA GLN A 63 2.82 17.68 -0.22
C GLN A 63 3.16 16.33 0.42
N ILE A 64 2.20 15.79 1.18
CA ILE A 64 2.17 14.42 1.69
C ILE A 64 0.96 13.75 1.05
N VAL A 65 1.19 12.74 0.24
CA VAL A 65 0.16 12.09 -0.59
C VAL A 65 -0.05 10.66 -0.10
N VAL A 66 -1.26 10.35 0.33
CA VAL A 66 -1.64 9.01 0.84
C VAL A 66 -2.36 8.24 -0.26
N THR A 67 -1.95 6.99 -0.50
CA THR A 67 -2.55 6.14 -1.52
C THR A 67 -3.92 5.60 -1.08
N HIS A 68 -4.06 5.18 0.19
CA HIS A 68 -5.32 4.71 0.74
C HIS A 68 -5.33 4.71 2.29
N GLY A 69 -6.49 4.53 2.89
CA GLY A 69 -6.75 4.73 4.31
C GLY A 69 -6.57 3.49 5.21
N HIS A 70 -5.62 2.59 4.93
CA HIS A 70 -5.29 1.48 5.83
C HIS A 70 -4.20 1.87 6.85
N PRO A 71 -4.10 1.17 8.00
CA PRO A 71 -3.21 1.56 9.10
C PRO A 71 -1.74 1.64 8.68
N ASP A 72 -1.28 0.73 7.86
CA ASP A 72 0.10 0.66 7.39
C ASP A 72 0.45 1.66 6.28
N HIS A 73 -0.50 2.54 5.92
CA HIS A 73 -0.32 3.61 4.93
C HIS A 73 -0.61 5.01 5.46
N VAL A 74 -0.97 5.15 6.75
CA VAL A 74 -1.38 6.46 7.30
C VAL A 74 -0.76 6.79 8.67
N MET A 75 -0.24 5.81 9.40
CA MET A 75 0.10 6.01 10.81
C MET A 75 1.33 6.89 11.05
N ALA A 76 2.24 7.06 10.07
CA ALA A 76 3.33 8.01 10.18
C ALA A 76 2.95 9.44 9.69
N VAL A 77 1.79 9.65 9.11
CA VAL A 77 1.36 10.98 8.61
C VAL A 77 1.47 12.07 9.69
N PRO A 78 1.08 11.87 10.97
CA PRO A 78 1.28 12.90 12.00
C PRO A 78 2.74 13.26 12.24
N ALA A 79 3.67 12.30 12.14
CA ALA A 79 5.10 12.57 12.22
C ALA A 79 5.58 13.35 10.99
N PHE A 80 5.11 13.00 9.80
CA PHE A 80 5.42 13.74 8.57
C PHE A 80 4.90 15.18 8.61
N ARG A 81 3.71 15.43 9.18
CA ARG A 81 3.21 16.80 9.39
C ARG A 81 4.13 17.64 10.28
N LYS A 82 4.71 17.03 11.32
CA LYS A 82 5.67 17.72 12.20
C LYS A 82 6.98 17.99 11.47
N MET A 83 7.42 17.04 10.65
CA MET A 83 8.66 17.14 9.87
C MET A 83 8.53 18.15 8.71
N PHE A 84 7.35 18.24 8.10
CA PHE A 84 7.03 19.08 6.93
C PHE A 84 5.85 20.02 7.22
N PRO A 85 6.00 21.03 8.13
CA PRO A 85 4.86 21.78 8.68
C PRO A 85 4.08 22.61 7.65
N GLY A 86 4.67 22.86 6.47
CA GLY A 86 4.00 23.55 5.36
C GLY A 86 3.35 22.64 4.32
N ALA A 87 3.49 21.30 4.45
CA ALA A 87 3.00 20.36 3.46
C ALA A 87 1.58 19.88 3.80
N PRO A 88 0.56 20.16 2.97
CA PRO A 88 -0.78 19.61 3.14
C PRO A 88 -0.76 18.08 2.94
N VAL A 89 -1.65 17.39 3.66
CA VAL A 89 -1.93 15.96 3.49
C VAL A 89 -3.05 15.78 2.47
N LEU A 90 -2.80 14.98 1.46
CA LEU A 90 -3.69 14.70 0.35
C LEU A 90 -4.11 13.24 0.35
N ALA A 91 -5.40 12.96 0.24
CA ALA A 91 -5.95 11.60 0.16
C ALA A 91 -7.31 11.61 -0.56
N SER A 92 -7.86 10.44 -0.89
CA SER A 92 -9.24 10.35 -1.39
C SER A 92 -10.26 10.75 -0.32
N GLN A 93 -11.48 11.11 -0.75
CA GLN A 93 -12.58 11.47 0.17
C GLN A 93 -12.89 10.36 1.18
N ILE A 94 -12.86 9.09 0.72
CA ILE A 94 -13.14 7.94 1.60
C ILE A 94 -11.99 7.73 2.58
N ALA A 95 -10.74 7.86 2.14
CA ALA A 95 -9.58 7.80 3.03
C ALA A 95 -9.63 8.93 4.08
N ALA A 96 -9.97 10.16 3.67
CA ALA A 96 -10.12 11.30 4.58
C ALA A 96 -11.19 11.04 5.65
N ALA A 97 -12.34 10.45 5.27
CA ALA A 97 -13.38 10.07 6.22
C ALA A 97 -12.93 8.99 7.20
N THR A 98 -12.18 7.99 6.72
CA THR A 98 -11.63 6.90 7.55
C THR A 98 -10.58 7.45 8.53
N MET A 99 -9.64 8.26 8.05
CA MET A 99 -8.58 8.89 8.85
C MET A 99 -9.14 9.89 9.87
N GLY A 100 -10.28 10.52 9.57
CA GLY A 100 -11.02 11.40 10.50
C GLY A 100 -11.89 10.67 11.52
N ASN A 101 -11.95 9.33 11.50
CA ASN A 101 -12.80 8.54 12.38
C ASN A 101 -12.02 8.00 13.59
N GLU A 102 -12.37 8.44 14.80
CA GLU A 102 -11.68 8.07 16.04
C GLU A 102 -11.68 6.54 16.31
N LYS A 103 -12.78 5.86 15.99
CA LYS A 103 -12.85 4.40 16.16
C LYS A 103 -11.92 3.67 15.21
N ALA A 104 -11.82 4.14 13.96
CA ALA A 104 -10.88 3.59 12.98
C ALA A 104 -9.44 3.82 13.45
N ILE A 105 -9.09 5.02 13.88
CA ILE A 105 -7.74 5.33 14.40
C ILE A 105 -7.42 4.51 15.64
N GLY A 106 -8.35 4.34 16.57
CA GLY A 106 -8.14 3.46 17.74
C GLY A 106 -7.90 1.98 17.37
N PHE A 107 -8.50 1.50 16.29
CA PHE A 107 -8.19 0.18 15.73
C PHE A 107 -6.83 0.17 15.03
N PHE A 108 -6.52 1.20 14.23
CA PHE A 108 -5.27 1.35 13.52
C PHE A 108 -4.06 1.37 14.45
N THR A 109 -4.17 2.06 15.58
CA THR A 109 -3.10 2.10 16.61
C THR A 109 -2.72 0.70 17.11
N LYS A 110 -3.69 -0.21 17.23
CA LYS A 110 -3.41 -1.60 17.66
C LYS A 110 -2.68 -2.38 16.58
N ILE A 111 -3.08 -2.25 15.32
CA ILE A 111 -2.42 -2.90 14.18
C ILE A 111 -1.01 -2.34 14.01
N ASP A 112 -0.86 -1.03 14.05
CA ASP A 112 0.42 -0.32 13.95
C ASP A 112 1.42 -0.77 15.02
N GLY A 113 0.96 -0.90 16.28
CA GLY A 113 1.79 -1.41 17.36
C GLY A 113 2.31 -2.84 17.11
N ALA A 114 1.46 -3.72 16.55
CA ALA A 114 1.87 -5.08 16.19
C ALA A 114 2.88 -5.09 15.03
N LEU A 115 2.64 -4.28 13.99
CA LEU A 115 3.55 -4.15 12.84
C LEU A 115 4.89 -3.53 13.25
N THR A 116 4.90 -2.52 14.10
CA THR A 116 6.13 -1.92 14.65
C THR A 116 6.93 -2.95 15.45
N ALA A 117 6.27 -3.73 16.32
CA ALA A 117 6.93 -4.79 17.06
C ALA A 117 7.53 -5.87 16.15
N TRP A 118 6.83 -6.24 15.09
CA TRP A 118 7.33 -7.17 14.08
C TRP A 118 8.54 -6.62 13.33
N LEU A 119 8.53 -5.34 12.92
CA LEU A 119 9.68 -4.69 12.27
C LEU A 119 10.93 -4.71 13.16
N VAL A 120 10.78 -4.45 14.46
CA VAL A 120 11.88 -4.58 15.42
C VAL A 120 12.35 -6.04 15.54
N GLY A 121 11.41 -6.97 15.70
CA GLY A 121 11.73 -8.39 15.86
C GLY A 121 12.49 -8.99 14.68
N LYS A 122 12.24 -8.52 13.45
CA LYS A 122 12.99 -8.93 12.25
C LYS A 122 14.26 -8.10 11.98
N GLY A 123 14.54 -7.08 12.81
CA GLY A 123 15.69 -6.20 12.66
C GLY A 123 15.60 -5.19 11.51
N ALA A 124 14.38 -4.92 10.99
CA ALA A 124 14.17 -3.90 9.96
C ALA A 124 14.29 -2.48 10.50
N ILE A 125 13.98 -2.30 11.78
CA ILE A 125 14.20 -1.08 12.57
C ILE A 125 14.78 -1.44 13.93
N THR A 126 15.37 -0.46 14.61
CA THR A 126 15.87 -0.58 15.99
C THR A 126 14.79 -0.19 17.02
N GLU A 127 14.98 -0.54 18.29
CA GLU A 127 14.10 -0.08 19.38
C GLU A 127 14.02 1.45 19.46
N SER A 128 15.12 2.16 19.18
CA SER A 128 15.18 3.63 19.20
C SER A 128 14.44 4.29 18.02
N GLU A 129 14.09 3.53 16.99
CA GLU A 129 13.30 3.99 15.83
C GLU A 129 11.80 3.72 15.99
N LYS A 130 11.37 3.17 17.11
CA LYS A 130 9.94 3.15 17.44
C LYS A 130 9.41 4.56 17.57
N ALA A 131 8.29 4.84 16.92
CA ALA A 131 7.60 6.10 17.11
C ALA A 131 7.14 6.26 18.57
N PRO A 132 7.04 7.49 19.08
CA PRO A 132 6.32 7.75 20.32
C PRO A 132 4.90 7.20 20.27
N ALA A 133 4.31 6.93 21.43
CA ALA A 133 2.93 6.47 21.51
C ALA A 133 2.00 7.38 20.70
N PHE A 134 1.19 6.77 19.85
CA PHE A 134 0.22 7.50 19.03
C PHE A 134 -0.88 8.07 19.93
N THR A 135 -0.99 9.39 20.02
CA THR A 135 -1.93 10.10 20.91
C THR A 135 -3.03 10.83 20.17
N GLU A 136 -2.96 10.88 18.85
CA GLU A 136 -3.92 11.60 18.04
C GLU A 136 -5.20 10.78 17.85
N LEU A 137 -6.36 11.40 17.96
CA LEU A 137 -7.64 10.73 17.76
C LEU A 137 -8.03 10.67 16.28
N LYS A 138 -7.42 11.51 15.45
CA LYS A 138 -7.71 11.68 14.02
C LYS A 138 -6.45 12.05 13.28
N ILE A 139 -6.39 11.65 12.02
CA ILE A 139 -5.37 12.10 11.08
C ILE A 139 -6.09 12.98 10.05
N LEU A 140 -5.77 14.27 10.05
CA LEU A 140 -6.45 15.25 9.20
C LEU A 140 -5.93 15.18 7.76
N VAL A 141 -6.84 15.28 6.81
CA VAL A 141 -6.56 15.45 5.38
C VAL A 141 -6.94 16.87 4.99
N ASP A 142 -6.00 17.59 4.37
CA ASP A 142 -6.18 19.00 4.03
C ASP A 142 -6.80 19.19 2.63
N ARG A 143 -6.51 18.28 1.72
CA ARG A 143 -7.02 18.32 0.35
C ARG A 143 -7.48 16.94 -0.11
N VAL A 144 -8.71 16.89 -0.59
CA VAL A 144 -9.27 15.67 -1.18
C VAL A 144 -8.84 15.55 -2.63
N LEU A 145 -8.42 14.34 -2.99
CA LEU A 145 -8.08 13.94 -4.35
C LEU A 145 -9.16 13.02 -4.93
N LYS A 146 -9.33 13.10 -6.24
CA LYS A 146 -10.23 12.23 -7.01
C LYS A 146 -9.60 11.85 -8.36
N GLU A 147 -10.19 10.88 -9.01
CA GLU A 147 -9.88 10.52 -10.41
C GLU A 147 -9.80 11.75 -11.30
N GLY A 148 -8.71 11.85 -12.09
CA GLY A 148 -8.47 12.92 -13.04
C GLY A 148 -7.83 14.18 -12.44
N ASP A 149 -7.63 14.26 -11.13
CA ASP A 149 -6.80 15.30 -10.51
C ASP A 149 -5.33 15.10 -10.90
N THR A 150 -4.51 16.11 -10.61
CA THR A 150 -3.07 16.08 -10.89
C THR A 150 -2.28 16.51 -9.65
N ILE A 151 -1.22 15.76 -9.32
CA ILE A 151 -0.20 16.13 -8.33
C ILE A 151 1.01 16.67 -9.08
N ARG A 152 1.42 17.91 -8.76
CA ARG A 152 2.61 18.54 -9.34
C ARG A 152 3.75 18.58 -8.35
N VAL A 153 4.96 18.28 -8.83
CA VAL A 153 6.21 18.37 -8.08
C VAL A 153 7.26 18.98 -8.99
N GLY A 154 7.48 20.28 -8.88
CA GLY A 154 8.28 21.00 -9.87
C GLY A 154 7.71 20.86 -11.27
N GLY A 155 8.49 20.34 -12.21
CA GLY A 155 8.06 20.05 -13.58
C GLY A 155 7.41 18.69 -13.78
N LEU A 156 7.32 17.85 -12.74
CA LEU A 156 6.65 16.54 -12.79
C LEU A 156 5.14 16.70 -12.59
N SER A 157 4.38 15.85 -13.26
CA SER A 157 2.92 15.88 -13.22
C SER A 157 2.38 14.44 -13.11
N PHE A 158 1.84 14.09 -11.97
CA PHE A 158 1.25 12.77 -11.71
C PHE A 158 -0.26 12.82 -11.87
N ASP A 159 -0.79 12.05 -12.79
CA ASP A 159 -2.23 11.82 -12.92
C ASP A 159 -2.74 10.99 -11.76
N VAL A 160 -3.83 11.40 -11.13
CA VAL A 160 -4.51 10.67 -10.06
C VAL A 160 -5.49 9.69 -10.66
N ILE A 161 -5.31 8.41 -10.34
CA ILE A 161 -6.09 7.29 -10.87
C ILE A 161 -6.77 6.59 -9.70
N ALA A 162 -8.10 6.53 -9.69
CA ALA A 162 -8.82 5.70 -8.74
C ALA A 162 -8.62 4.22 -9.09
N THR A 163 -8.18 3.44 -8.12
CA THR A 163 -7.86 2.02 -8.27
C THR A 163 -8.56 1.18 -7.19
N PRO A 164 -9.91 1.11 -7.21
CA PRO A 164 -10.68 0.35 -6.23
C PRO A 164 -10.48 -1.16 -6.37
N GLY A 165 -10.90 -1.89 -5.34
CA GLY A 165 -10.90 -3.35 -5.31
C GLY A 165 -10.15 -3.93 -4.12
N HIS A 166 -8.97 -3.40 -3.77
CA HIS A 166 -8.34 -3.62 -2.47
C HIS A 166 -9.10 -2.84 -1.39
N SER A 167 -9.25 -1.57 -1.60
CA SER A 167 -10.13 -0.68 -0.84
C SER A 167 -10.85 0.28 -1.79
N ASP A 168 -12.01 0.81 -1.36
CA ASP A 168 -12.78 1.78 -2.16
C ASP A 168 -12.11 3.17 -2.18
N CYS A 169 -11.14 3.38 -1.31
CA CYS A 169 -10.41 4.65 -1.18
C CYS A 169 -9.08 4.68 -1.93
N SER A 170 -8.68 3.61 -2.60
CA SER A 170 -7.36 3.50 -3.22
C SER A 170 -7.17 4.44 -4.41
N LEU A 171 -6.06 5.15 -4.38
CA LEU A 171 -5.54 5.97 -5.47
C LEU A 171 -4.16 5.47 -5.88
N SER A 172 -3.89 5.48 -7.17
CA SER A 172 -2.56 5.31 -7.75
C SER A 172 -2.21 6.57 -8.54
N PHE A 173 -0.92 6.76 -8.83
CA PHE A 173 -0.42 7.99 -9.44
C PHE A 173 0.50 7.63 -10.59
N PHE A 174 0.37 8.31 -11.73
CA PHE A 174 1.18 8.05 -12.91
C PHE A 174 1.78 9.32 -13.49
N GLU A 175 3.10 9.36 -13.65
CA GLU A 175 3.85 10.40 -14.35
C GLU A 175 4.20 9.88 -15.74
N PRO A 176 3.55 10.44 -16.81
CA PRO A 176 3.60 9.83 -18.14
C PRO A 176 4.91 10.08 -18.90
N VAL A 177 5.65 11.16 -18.58
CA VAL A 177 6.87 11.52 -19.31
C VAL A 177 8.04 10.62 -18.94
N ARG A 178 8.21 10.34 -17.64
CA ARG A 178 9.23 9.45 -17.08
C ARG A 178 8.71 8.04 -16.84
N LYS A 179 7.41 7.84 -17.11
CA LYS A 179 6.73 6.55 -16.98
C LYS A 179 6.86 5.94 -15.58
N ILE A 180 6.65 6.78 -14.56
CA ILE A 180 6.69 6.38 -13.15
C ILE A 180 5.26 6.18 -12.65
N ALA A 181 4.95 4.99 -12.17
CA ALA A 181 3.69 4.71 -11.46
C ALA A 181 3.97 4.49 -9.96
N ILE A 182 3.16 5.11 -9.09
CA ILE A 182 3.10 4.81 -7.66
C ILE A 182 1.75 4.17 -7.43
N VAL A 183 1.75 2.90 -7.00
CA VAL A 183 0.53 2.10 -6.93
C VAL A 183 0.19 1.74 -5.50
N ALA A 184 -1.11 1.76 -5.18
CA ALA A 184 -1.63 1.21 -3.93
C ALA A 184 -1.65 -0.33 -3.96
N ASP A 185 -2.23 -0.95 -2.93
CA ASP A 185 -2.30 -2.40 -2.72
C ASP A 185 -3.17 -3.18 -3.71
N VAL A 186 -3.75 -2.50 -4.68
CA VAL A 186 -4.64 -3.12 -5.67
C VAL A 186 -3.96 -4.22 -6.50
N THR A 187 -2.63 -4.18 -6.62
CA THR A 187 -1.83 -5.18 -7.33
C THR A 187 -1.48 -6.41 -6.47
N GLY A 188 -1.91 -6.41 -5.19
CA GLY A 188 -1.63 -7.45 -4.21
C GLY A 188 -0.26 -7.27 -3.52
N PHE A 189 -0.03 -8.08 -2.49
CA PHE A 189 1.22 -8.11 -1.75
C PHE A 189 2.26 -8.94 -2.49
N TYR A 190 3.23 -8.26 -3.09
CA TYR A 190 4.31 -8.90 -3.85
C TYR A 190 5.44 -9.37 -2.92
N MET A 191 5.92 -10.58 -3.13
CA MET A 191 7.05 -11.19 -2.43
C MET A 191 8.23 -11.32 -3.41
N PRO A 192 9.20 -10.39 -3.43
CA PRO A 192 10.27 -10.34 -4.42
C PRO A 192 11.15 -11.60 -4.46
N ALA A 193 11.45 -12.17 -3.29
CA ALA A 193 12.32 -13.35 -3.18
C ALA A 193 11.80 -14.58 -3.94
N THR A 194 10.49 -14.74 -4.01
CA THR A 194 9.82 -15.87 -4.69
C THR A 194 9.09 -15.46 -5.96
N LYS A 195 9.02 -14.17 -6.25
CA LYS A 195 8.21 -13.59 -7.35
C LYS A 195 6.77 -14.08 -7.33
N THR A 196 6.17 -14.07 -6.15
CA THR A 196 4.78 -14.48 -5.94
C THR A 196 3.96 -13.34 -5.34
N TRP A 197 2.64 -13.41 -5.50
CA TRP A 197 1.70 -12.41 -4.98
C TRP A 197 0.69 -13.05 -4.05
N TRP A 198 0.29 -12.32 -3.02
CA TRP A 198 -0.95 -12.55 -2.32
C TRP A 198 -1.97 -11.52 -2.80
N PRO A 199 -3.02 -11.92 -3.53
CA PRO A 199 -4.05 -10.98 -3.98
C PRO A 199 -4.82 -10.41 -2.80
N MET A 200 -5.12 -9.11 -2.85
CA MET A 200 -5.77 -8.40 -1.74
C MET A 200 -7.06 -7.70 -2.20
N TYR A 201 -7.95 -8.39 -2.95
CA TYR A 201 -9.24 -7.83 -3.38
C TYR A 201 -10.28 -7.86 -2.24
N PHE A 202 -10.03 -7.06 -1.18
CA PHE A 202 -10.81 -7.11 0.05
C PHE A 202 -12.18 -6.45 -0.06
N THR A 203 -12.41 -5.56 -1.05
CA THR A 203 -13.72 -4.94 -1.28
C THR A 203 -14.42 -5.49 -2.51
N ASP A 204 -13.71 -5.69 -3.63
CA ASP A 204 -14.30 -6.18 -4.87
C ASP A 204 -13.29 -6.84 -5.80
N TYR A 205 -13.57 -8.09 -6.22
CA TYR A 205 -12.72 -8.85 -7.14
C TYR A 205 -12.66 -8.22 -8.54
N THR A 206 -13.84 -7.87 -9.09
CA THR A 206 -13.95 -7.33 -10.45
C THR A 206 -13.24 -5.97 -10.57
N ALA A 207 -13.48 -5.10 -9.58
CA ALA A 207 -12.85 -3.80 -9.53
C ALA A 207 -11.32 -3.92 -9.37
N CYS A 208 -10.83 -4.84 -8.52
CA CYS A 208 -9.40 -5.07 -8.33
C CYS A 208 -8.73 -5.54 -9.63
N LEU A 209 -9.32 -6.53 -10.30
CA LEU A 209 -8.80 -7.02 -11.58
C LEU A 209 -8.80 -5.94 -12.66
N ALA A 210 -9.89 -5.15 -12.77
CA ALA A 210 -9.99 -4.04 -13.72
C ALA A 210 -8.97 -2.94 -13.43
N SER A 211 -8.79 -2.56 -12.15
CA SER A 211 -7.79 -1.58 -11.72
C SER A 211 -6.38 -2.04 -12.03
N THR A 212 -6.04 -3.30 -11.74
CA THR A 212 -4.71 -3.85 -12.02
C THR A 212 -4.43 -3.89 -13.53
N ARG A 213 -5.41 -4.29 -14.34
CA ARG A 213 -5.30 -4.26 -15.81
C ARG A 213 -5.14 -2.83 -16.37
N ARG A 214 -5.85 -1.88 -15.78
CA ARG A 214 -5.72 -0.45 -16.14
C ARG A 214 -4.32 0.06 -15.86
N LEU A 215 -3.74 -0.25 -14.68
CA LEU A 215 -2.38 0.11 -14.32
C LEU A 215 -1.36 -0.54 -15.26
N ALA A 216 -1.54 -1.81 -15.62
CA ALA A 216 -0.68 -2.51 -16.57
C ALA A 216 -0.65 -1.84 -17.96
N ALA A 217 -1.77 -1.23 -18.37
CA ALA A 217 -1.90 -0.55 -19.67
C ALA A 217 -1.27 0.85 -19.72
N LEU A 218 -0.81 1.42 -18.61
CA LEU A 218 -0.19 2.76 -18.56
C LEU A 218 1.17 2.82 -19.25
N GLY A 219 1.85 1.68 -19.47
CA GLY A 219 3.18 1.64 -20.05
C GLY A 219 4.25 2.18 -19.12
N ALA A 220 4.08 2.02 -17.82
CA ALA A 220 5.08 2.40 -16.83
C ALA A 220 6.39 1.63 -17.04
N GLU A 221 7.52 2.28 -16.77
CA GLU A 221 8.86 1.68 -16.76
C GLU A 221 9.46 1.62 -15.35
N VAL A 222 8.84 2.36 -14.41
CA VAL A 222 9.11 2.29 -12.98
C VAL A 222 7.78 2.16 -12.26
N VAL A 223 7.65 1.15 -11.40
CA VAL A 223 6.48 0.93 -10.55
C VAL A 223 6.90 0.89 -9.08
N CYS A 224 6.47 1.89 -8.34
CA CYS A 224 6.65 2.00 -6.90
C CYS A 224 5.50 1.25 -6.22
N LEU A 225 5.80 0.14 -5.57
CA LEU A 225 4.80 -0.66 -4.87
C LEU A 225 4.55 -0.12 -3.47
N ALA A 226 3.37 -0.31 -2.96
CA ALA A 226 3.05 0.04 -1.57
C ALA A 226 3.83 -0.80 -0.55
N HIS A 227 4.33 -1.98 -0.97
CA HIS A 227 5.14 -2.90 -0.17
C HIS A 227 6.30 -3.49 -0.95
N ASN A 228 7.41 -3.75 -0.25
CA ASN A 228 8.51 -4.65 -0.58
C ASN A 228 9.45 -4.24 -1.72
N ALA A 229 9.00 -3.51 -2.75
CA ALA A 229 9.88 -3.27 -3.91
C ALA A 229 9.50 -2.04 -4.75
N VAL A 230 10.47 -1.61 -5.55
CA VAL A 230 10.24 -0.87 -6.80
C VAL A 230 10.67 -1.75 -7.96
N ILE A 231 9.83 -1.87 -8.97
CA ILE A 231 10.10 -2.63 -10.19
C ILE A 231 10.58 -1.65 -11.26
N THR A 232 11.72 -1.91 -11.87
CA THR A 232 12.31 -1.03 -12.90
C THR A 232 12.62 -1.78 -14.20
N GLY A 233 12.39 -1.10 -15.32
CA GLY A 233 12.54 -1.63 -16.68
C GLY A 233 11.21 -2.14 -17.25
N ALA A 234 10.90 -1.72 -18.50
CA ALA A 234 9.62 -1.98 -19.15
C ALA A 234 9.22 -3.46 -19.17
N ASP A 235 10.18 -4.36 -19.46
CA ASP A 235 9.92 -5.81 -19.53
C ASP A 235 9.63 -6.40 -18.13
N ASP A 236 10.34 -5.95 -17.09
CA ASP A 236 10.13 -6.44 -15.73
C ASP A 236 8.83 -5.89 -15.15
N VAL A 237 8.47 -4.64 -15.44
CA VAL A 237 7.17 -4.04 -15.09
C VAL A 237 6.03 -4.80 -15.77
N LYS A 238 6.17 -5.12 -17.06
CA LYS A 238 5.19 -5.93 -17.78
C LYS A 238 4.99 -7.30 -17.12
N LYS A 239 6.09 -8.02 -16.85
CA LYS A 239 6.05 -9.33 -16.15
C LYS A 239 5.45 -9.23 -14.76
N TYR A 240 5.72 -8.13 -14.03
CA TYR A 240 5.12 -7.87 -12.73
C TYR A 240 3.59 -7.81 -12.82
N PHE A 241 3.04 -7.00 -13.73
CA PHE A 241 1.59 -6.87 -13.88
C PHE A 241 0.95 -8.16 -14.42
N GLU A 242 1.60 -8.86 -15.34
CA GLU A 242 1.13 -10.17 -15.81
C GLU A 242 1.03 -11.17 -14.66
N GLY A 243 2.04 -11.22 -13.78
CA GLY A 243 2.03 -12.06 -12.59
C GLY A 243 0.97 -11.67 -11.57
N ALA A 244 0.78 -10.36 -11.32
CA ALA A 244 -0.26 -9.86 -10.42
C ALA A 244 -1.67 -10.24 -10.92
N ILE A 245 -1.96 -10.00 -12.20
CA ILE A 245 -3.23 -10.36 -12.84
C ILE A 245 -3.47 -11.88 -12.76
N ALA A 246 -2.48 -12.67 -13.18
CA ALA A 246 -2.57 -14.13 -13.13
C ALA A 246 -2.81 -14.65 -11.70
N SER A 247 -2.16 -14.03 -10.70
CA SER A 247 -2.35 -14.39 -9.29
C SER A 247 -3.75 -14.07 -8.79
N ILE A 248 -4.33 -12.90 -9.15
CA ILE A 248 -5.71 -12.52 -8.80
C ILE A 248 -6.69 -13.56 -9.38
N GLU A 249 -6.54 -13.90 -10.66
CA GLU A 249 -7.43 -14.86 -11.35
C GLU A 249 -7.26 -16.28 -10.80
N ALA A 250 -6.04 -16.74 -10.58
CA ALA A 250 -5.76 -18.09 -10.05
C ALA A 250 -6.28 -18.26 -8.61
N TYR A 251 -6.15 -17.23 -7.78
CA TYR A 251 -6.61 -17.27 -6.39
C TYR A 251 -8.15 -17.28 -6.33
N HIS A 252 -8.80 -16.47 -7.16
CA HIS A 252 -10.23 -16.48 -7.34
C HIS A 252 -10.72 -17.86 -7.80
N LYS A 253 -10.12 -18.41 -8.85
CA LYS A 253 -10.47 -19.75 -9.35
C LYS A 253 -10.31 -20.83 -8.27
N ARG A 254 -9.20 -20.82 -7.53
CA ARG A 254 -8.94 -21.76 -6.42
C ARG A 254 -10.06 -21.70 -5.37
N ILE A 255 -10.49 -20.51 -4.99
CA ILE A 255 -11.57 -20.31 -4.01
C ILE A 255 -12.87 -20.88 -4.55
N VAL A 256 -13.26 -20.51 -5.76
CA VAL A 256 -14.51 -20.96 -6.39
C VAL A 256 -14.56 -22.47 -6.56
N ASP A 257 -13.49 -23.07 -7.05
CA ASP A 257 -13.39 -24.53 -7.23
C ASP A 257 -13.51 -25.27 -5.89
N ALA A 258 -12.83 -24.79 -4.85
CA ALA A 258 -12.88 -25.40 -3.52
C ALA A 258 -14.31 -25.36 -2.93
N VAL A 259 -15.00 -24.24 -3.06
CA VAL A 259 -16.37 -24.09 -2.54
C VAL A 259 -17.35 -24.93 -3.38
N LYS A 260 -17.22 -24.95 -4.70
CA LYS A 260 -18.04 -25.82 -5.58
C LYS A 260 -17.82 -27.31 -5.30
N ALA A 261 -16.62 -27.68 -4.80
CA ALA A 261 -16.32 -29.04 -4.34
C ALA A 261 -16.86 -29.33 -2.92
N GLY A 262 -17.60 -28.43 -2.31
CA GLY A 262 -18.22 -28.62 -0.99
C GLY A 262 -17.34 -28.21 0.20
N LYS A 263 -16.22 -27.53 -0.03
CA LYS A 263 -15.37 -27.09 1.07
C LYS A 263 -16.02 -25.94 1.85
N ASP A 264 -16.04 -26.07 3.17
CA ASP A 264 -16.56 -25.02 4.07
C ASP A 264 -15.71 -23.73 3.95
N GLY A 265 -16.37 -22.58 3.84
CA GLY A 265 -15.72 -21.30 3.63
C GLY A 265 -14.83 -20.88 4.81
N ARG A 266 -15.18 -21.23 6.05
CA ARG A 266 -14.35 -20.93 7.24
C ARG A 266 -13.11 -21.80 7.26
N ALA A 267 -13.25 -23.08 6.95
CA ALA A 267 -12.11 -24.00 6.84
C ALA A 267 -11.13 -23.54 5.74
N LEU A 268 -11.67 -23.12 4.57
CA LEU A 268 -10.87 -22.58 3.48
C LEU A 268 -10.15 -21.29 3.89
N ALA A 269 -10.81 -20.36 4.58
CA ALA A 269 -10.20 -19.14 5.10
C ALA A 269 -9.09 -19.45 6.10
N GLY A 270 -9.28 -20.48 6.94
CA GLY A 270 -8.26 -20.98 7.85
C GLY A 270 -7.01 -21.45 7.13
N GLU A 271 -7.14 -22.23 6.08
CA GLU A 271 -6.02 -22.75 5.27
C GLU A 271 -5.29 -21.63 4.52
N LEU A 272 -6.05 -20.82 3.77
CA LEU A 272 -5.46 -19.70 3.01
C LEU A 272 -4.76 -18.71 3.93
N GLY A 273 -5.35 -18.41 5.10
CA GLY A 273 -4.75 -17.54 6.10
C GLY A 273 -3.46 -18.13 6.70
N ALA A 274 -3.43 -19.44 6.95
CA ALA A 274 -2.22 -20.11 7.44
C ALA A 274 -1.09 -20.10 6.39
N GLU A 275 -1.41 -20.32 5.12
CA GLU A 275 -0.44 -20.26 4.02
C GLU A 275 0.24 -18.89 3.91
N ILE A 276 -0.54 -17.80 3.98
CA ILE A 276 0.05 -16.46 3.87
C ILE A 276 0.75 -16.03 5.15
N HIS A 277 0.21 -16.38 6.34
CA HIS A 277 0.86 -16.15 7.61
C HIS A 277 2.25 -16.81 7.67
N ALA A 278 2.38 -18.05 7.19
CA ALA A 278 3.67 -18.74 7.13
C ALA A 278 4.70 -18.04 6.25
N LYS A 279 4.26 -17.26 5.25
CA LYS A 279 5.15 -16.51 4.34
C LYS A 279 5.53 -15.13 4.86
N THR A 280 4.64 -14.47 5.60
CA THR A 280 4.80 -13.06 6.00
C THR A 280 5.08 -12.89 7.50
N GLY A 281 4.35 -13.58 8.37
CA GLY A 281 4.50 -13.53 9.82
C GLY A 281 4.31 -12.15 10.48
N SER A 282 3.85 -11.15 9.72
CA SER A 282 3.81 -9.74 10.16
C SER A 282 2.72 -9.43 11.18
N LEU A 283 1.64 -10.20 11.18
CA LEU A 283 0.45 -10.03 12.02
C LEU A 283 -0.03 -11.40 12.52
N PRO A 284 -0.88 -11.45 13.57
CA PRO A 284 -1.43 -12.70 14.06
C PRO A 284 -2.20 -13.49 13.00
N LEU A 285 -2.21 -14.81 13.11
CA LEU A 285 -2.85 -15.73 12.16
C LEU A 285 -4.32 -15.36 11.86
N ASP A 286 -5.06 -14.99 12.89
CA ASP A 286 -6.49 -14.64 12.75
C ASP A 286 -6.73 -13.41 11.87
N PHE A 287 -5.77 -12.49 11.78
CA PHE A 287 -5.83 -11.36 10.86
C PHE A 287 -5.82 -11.85 9.40
N PHE A 288 -4.92 -12.74 9.06
CA PHE A 288 -4.84 -13.31 7.71
C PHE A 288 -6.08 -14.15 7.38
N GLN A 289 -6.59 -14.92 8.34
CA GLN A 289 -7.81 -15.72 8.16
C GLN A 289 -9.04 -14.83 7.89
N LYS A 290 -9.18 -13.71 8.62
CA LYS A 290 -10.24 -12.72 8.38
C LYS A 290 -10.12 -12.09 6.98
N ASN A 291 -8.92 -11.72 6.56
CA ASN A 291 -8.70 -11.17 5.22
C ASN A 291 -8.99 -12.20 4.13
N CYS A 292 -8.58 -13.45 4.29
CA CYS A 292 -8.93 -14.52 3.37
C CYS A 292 -10.44 -14.77 3.31
N SER A 293 -11.19 -14.58 4.41
CA SER A 293 -12.64 -14.60 4.38
C SER A 293 -13.26 -13.53 3.48
N LEU A 294 -12.62 -12.33 3.40
CA LEU A 294 -13.05 -11.29 2.46
C LEU A 294 -12.81 -11.70 1.01
N LEU A 295 -11.64 -12.31 0.72
CA LEU A 295 -11.36 -12.83 -0.62
C LEU A 295 -12.37 -13.88 -1.05
N ILE A 296 -12.72 -14.81 -0.16
CA ILE A 296 -13.75 -15.83 -0.41
C ILE A 296 -15.10 -15.16 -0.68
N LYS A 297 -15.53 -14.26 0.21
CA LYS A 297 -16.80 -13.53 0.04
C LYS A 297 -16.87 -12.81 -1.32
N ASN A 298 -15.82 -12.11 -1.71
CA ASN A 298 -15.79 -11.33 -2.94
C ASN A 298 -15.72 -12.22 -4.19
N SER A 299 -15.00 -13.35 -4.12
CA SER A 299 -14.98 -14.36 -5.19
C SER A 299 -16.37 -14.98 -5.39
N LEU A 300 -17.04 -15.37 -4.32
CA LEU A 300 -18.36 -15.98 -4.40
C LEU A 300 -19.43 -14.98 -4.86
N ARG A 301 -19.34 -13.74 -4.40
CA ARG A 301 -20.24 -12.66 -4.87
C ARG A 301 -20.11 -12.44 -6.37
N HIS A 302 -18.88 -12.46 -6.92
CA HIS A 302 -18.64 -12.34 -8.36
C HIS A 302 -19.32 -13.47 -9.15
N GLU A 303 -19.28 -14.69 -8.63
CA GLU A 303 -19.90 -15.88 -9.25
C GLU A 303 -21.43 -15.99 -9.00
N GLY A 304 -22.02 -15.08 -8.24
CA GLY A 304 -23.44 -15.20 -7.84
C GLY A 304 -23.71 -16.37 -6.89
N ILE A 305 -22.67 -16.89 -6.21
CA ILE A 305 -22.81 -18.00 -5.27
C ILE A 305 -23.16 -17.43 -3.89
N HIS A 306 -24.36 -17.74 -3.42
CA HIS A 306 -24.80 -17.39 -2.07
C HIS A 306 -24.34 -18.47 -1.09
N VAL A 307 -23.50 -18.09 -0.14
CA VAL A 307 -23.22 -18.94 1.03
C VAL A 307 -24.23 -18.58 2.11
N GLU A 308 -25.08 -19.54 2.49
CA GLU A 308 -25.94 -19.37 3.66
C GLU A 308 -25.06 -19.05 4.87
N LYS A 309 -25.46 -18.03 5.65
CA LYS A 309 -24.80 -17.79 6.93
C LYS A 309 -24.98 -19.05 7.76
N PRO A 310 -23.93 -19.64 8.34
CA PRO A 310 -24.13 -20.67 9.34
C PRO A 310 -24.99 -20.09 10.46
N ALA A 311 -26.05 -20.85 10.83
CA ALA A 311 -26.99 -20.53 11.88
C ALA A 311 -26.29 -20.27 13.23
#